data_1f92be0b1e2803bf70847016bb40172d
#
_entry.id   1f92be0b1e2803bf70847016bb40172d
#
_cell.length_a   1.000
_cell.length_b   1.000
_cell.length_c   1.000
_cell.angle_alpha   90.00
_cell.angle_beta   90.00
_cell.angle_gamma   90.00
#
_symmetry.space_group_name_H-M   'P 1'
#
loop_
_entity.id
_entity.type
_entity.pdbx_description
1 polymer ?
#
loop_
_entity_poly.entity_id
_entity_poly.type
_entity_poly.pdbx_seq_one_letter_code
_entity_poly.pdbx_strand_id
1 'polypeptide(L)'
;DTRIVYVSESGKQDNRVKRLALMDQDGANHRYLTDGQYLVLTPRFSPTLQEITYLSYFNDKPRVYIYNIDTGKQEVLGDFPTMTIAPRFSPDGNKVIMSMAPNGNSDIYVMDLRTRVVEKLTSHPAIETAPSYSHDGTHITFESDRSGKQQIYVMDAYPGGEERRISFGEGRYATPVWSPRGDWIAF
;
A
#
# COMPACT_ATOMS: atom_id res chain seq x y z
N ASP A 1 3.54 -5.35 -22.46
CA ASP A 1 2.18 -5.89 -22.18
C ASP A 1 1.73 -5.39 -20.82
N THR A 2 0.50 -4.85 -20.75
CA THR A 2 -0.08 -4.35 -19.51
C THR A 2 -0.65 -5.53 -18.73
N ARG A 3 -0.19 -5.69 -17.48
CA ARG A 3 -0.63 -6.76 -16.58
C ARG A 3 -1.43 -6.18 -15.40
N ILE A 4 -2.34 -7.00 -14.89
CA ILE A 4 -3.18 -6.68 -13.73
C ILE A 4 -2.82 -7.66 -12.62
N VAL A 5 -2.47 -7.12 -11.43
CA VAL A 5 -2.36 -7.91 -10.21
C VAL A 5 -3.59 -7.65 -9.35
N TYR A 6 -4.16 -8.72 -8.79
CA TYR A 6 -5.37 -8.62 -7.97
C TYR A 6 -5.46 -9.76 -6.96
N VAL A 7 -6.37 -9.61 -6.03
CA VAL A 7 -6.73 -10.70 -5.10
C VAL A 7 -7.90 -11.46 -5.70
N SER A 8 -7.67 -12.69 -6.10
CA SER A 8 -8.71 -13.62 -6.53
C SER A 8 -9.32 -14.28 -5.30
N GLU A 9 -10.65 -14.26 -5.22
CA GLU A 9 -11.41 -14.93 -4.17
C GLU A 9 -12.22 -16.06 -4.77
N SER A 10 -12.10 -17.27 -4.20
CA SER A 10 -12.79 -18.47 -4.64
C SER A 10 -13.24 -19.33 -3.47
N GLY A 11 -14.13 -20.29 -3.72
CA GLY A 11 -14.66 -21.19 -2.70
C GLY A 11 -16.07 -20.83 -2.25
N LYS A 12 -16.63 -21.64 -1.33
CA LYS A 12 -17.96 -21.43 -0.75
C LYS A 12 -17.92 -20.31 0.30
N GLN A 13 -19.07 -19.71 0.58
CA GLN A 13 -19.21 -18.56 1.49
C GLN A 13 -18.51 -18.74 2.84
N ASP A 14 -18.52 -19.96 3.38
CA ASP A 14 -17.92 -20.27 4.68
C ASP A 14 -16.46 -20.74 4.60
N ASN A 15 -15.90 -20.88 3.39
CA ASN A 15 -14.52 -21.31 3.17
C ASN A 15 -13.93 -20.62 1.92
N ARG A 16 -13.82 -19.30 1.97
CA ARG A 16 -13.25 -18.51 0.89
C ARG A 16 -11.74 -18.48 0.96
N VAL A 17 -11.13 -18.77 -0.17
CA VAL A 17 -9.68 -18.74 -0.34
C VAL A 17 -9.30 -17.51 -1.16
N LYS A 18 -8.42 -16.68 -0.64
CA LYS A 18 -7.86 -15.53 -1.34
C LYS A 18 -6.45 -15.82 -1.80
N ARG A 19 -6.19 -15.55 -3.08
CA ARG A 19 -4.89 -15.74 -3.71
C ARG A 19 -4.46 -14.48 -4.43
N LEU A 20 -3.17 -14.18 -4.36
CA LEU A 20 -2.59 -13.21 -5.28
C LEU A 20 -2.60 -13.81 -6.68
N ALA A 21 -3.12 -13.06 -7.64
CA ALA A 21 -3.25 -13.49 -9.03
C ALA A 21 -2.75 -12.42 -9.98
N LEU A 22 -2.28 -12.86 -11.14
CA LEU A 22 -1.77 -12.04 -12.23
C LEU A 22 -2.46 -12.47 -13.53
N MET A 23 -2.79 -11.51 -14.38
CA MET A 23 -3.27 -11.72 -15.75
C MET A 23 -2.87 -10.56 -16.64
N ASP A 24 -2.95 -10.75 -17.95
CA ASP A 24 -2.85 -9.67 -18.91
C ASP A 24 -4.13 -8.82 -18.92
N GLN A 25 -4.06 -7.64 -19.51
CA GLN A 25 -5.21 -6.71 -19.56
C GLN A 25 -6.44 -7.30 -20.25
N ASP A 26 -6.25 -8.20 -21.20
CA ASP A 26 -7.30 -8.91 -21.93
C ASP A 26 -7.83 -10.17 -21.20
N GLY A 27 -7.32 -10.46 -20.00
CA GLY A 27 -7.63 -11.64 -19.21
C GLY A 27 -6.81 -12.89 -19.54
N ALA A 28 -5.93 -12.82 -20.54
CA ALA A 28 -5.04 -13.93 -20.87
C ALA A 28 -3.96 -14.15 -19.80
N ASN A 29 -3.22 -15.26 -19.91
CA ASN A 29 -2.08 -15.62 -19.07
C ASN A 29 -2.36 -15.54 -17.57
N HIS A 30 -3.62 -15.82 -17.18
CA HIS A 30 -4.02 -15.87 -15.78
C HIS A 30 -3.23 -16.93 -15.02
N ARG A 31 -2.65 -16.53 -13.88
CA ARG A 31 -1.98 -17.45 -12.97
C ARG A 31 -2.08 -17.00 -11.52
N TYR A 32 -2.10 -17.93 -10.60
CA TYR A 32 -1.96 -17.64 -9.17
C TYR A 32 -0.47 -17.50 -8.81
N LEU A 33 -0.16 -16.51 -7.97
CA LEU A 33 1.17 -16.26 -7.43
C LEU A 33 1.33 -16.83 -6.01
N THR A 34 0.21 -17.06 -5.30
CA THR A 34 0.18 -17.69 -3.96
C THR A 34 -0.81 -18.85 -3.96
N ASP A 35 -0.62 -19.80 -3.06
CA ASP A 35 -1.43 -21.02 -2.93
C ASP A 35 -2.79 -20.81 -2.22
N GLY A 36 -2.94 -19.71 -1.47
CA GLY A 36 -4.15 -19.37 -0.73
C GLY A 36 -4.20 -19.95 0.68
N GLN A 37 -3.09 -20.45 1.21
CA GLN A 37 -3.00 -20.89 2.62
C GLN A 37 -3.16 -19.70 3.58
N TYR A 38 -2.73 -18.52 3.16
CA TYR A 38 -2.76 -17.32 3.98
C TYR A 38 -3.54 -16.20 3.29
N LEU A 39 -4.23 -15.38 4.08
CA LEU A 39 -4.91 -14.20 3.59
C LEU A 39 -3.89 -13.23 2.96
N VAL A 40 -4.18 -12.80 1.74
CA VAL A 40 -3.40 -11.79 1.00
C VAL A 40 -4.29 -10.61 0.63
N LEU A 41 -3.76 -9.39 0.71
CA LEU A 41 -4.50 -8.15 0.47
C LEU A 41 -3.63 -7.09 -0.23
N THR A 42 -4.26 -6.12 -0.82
CA THR A 42 -3.69 -4.85 -1.31
C THR A 42 -2.42 -4.98 -2.17
N PRO A 43 -2.41 -5.83 -3.22
CA PRO A 43 -1.25 -5.94 -4.09
C PRO A 43 -1.00 -4.63 -4.88
N ARG A 44 0.27 -4.31 -5.09
CA ARG A 44 0.71 -3.16 -5.91
C ARG A 44 1.96 -3.53 -6.69
N PHE A 45 1.99 -3.17 -7.97
CA PHE A 45 3.19 -3.30 -8.80
C PHE A 45 4.27 -2.29 -8.40
N SER A 46 5.52 -2.73 -8.52
CA SER A 46 6.65 -1.82 -8.63
C SER A 46 6.57 -1.08 -9.97
N PRO A 47 6.82 0.23 -10.01
CA PRO A 47 6.85 0.98 -11.28
C PRO A 47 8.07 0.67 -12.15
N THR A 48 9.11 0.08 -11.60
CA THR A 48 10.42 -0.09 -12.26
C THR A 48 10.87 -1.54 -12.37
N LEU A 49 10.40 -2.43 -11.50
CA LEU A 49 10.82 -3.83 -11.42
C LEU A 49 9.65 -4.79 -11.59
N GLN A 50 9.94 -6.04 -11.94
CA GLN A 50 8.94 -7.12 -11.98
C GLN A 50 8.62 -7.61 -10.57
N GLU A 51 8.16 -6.70 -9.74
CA GLU A 51 7.88 -6.94 -8.33
C GLU A 51 6.50 -6.44 -7.93
N ILE A 52 5.93 -7.10 -6.94
CA ILE A 52 4.64 -6.77 -6.34
C ILE A 52 4.84 -6.67 -4.84
N THR A 53 4.41 -5.56 -4.23
CA THR A 53 4.23 -5.51 -2.78
C THR A 53 2.80 -5.88 -2.42
N TYR A 54 2.61 -6.59 -1.30
CA TYR A 54 1.30 -7.01 -0.81
C TYR A 54 1.32 -7.29 0.69
N LEU A 55 0.15 -7.28 1.31
CA LEU A 55 -0.02 -7.70 2.69
C LEU A 55 -0.33 -9.20 2.73
N SER A 56 0.34 -9.96 3.62
CA SER A 56 0.01 -11.35 3.92
C SER A 56 -0.07 -11.59 5.42
N TYR A 57 -0.99 -12.49 5.81
CA TYR A 57 -1.16 -12.97 7.18
C TYR A 57 -0.41 -14.28 7.43
N PHE A 58 0.77 -14.41 6.88
CA PHE A 58 1.64 -15.57 7.15
C PHE A 58 1.96 -15.67 8.64
N ASN A 59 1.75 -16.87 9.23
CA ASN A 59 1.86 -17.11 10.67
C ASN A 59 0.96 -16.19 11.54
N ASP A 60 -0.26 -15.91 11.06
CA ASP A 60 -1.27 -15.07 11.74
C ASP A 60 -0.81 -13.64 12.07
N LYS A 61 0.23 -13.18 11.41
CA LYS A 61 0.77 -11.81 11.56
C LYS A 61 0.67 -11.05 10.24
N PRO A 62 -0.01 -9.90 10.20
CA PRO A 62 -0.04 -9.05 9.01
C PRO A 62 1.34 -8.44 8.76
N ARG A 63 1.95 -8.78 7.63
CA ARG A 63 3.24 -8.25 7.20
C ARG A 63 3.22 -7.89 5.72
N VAL A 64 4.01 -6.92 5.35
CA VAL A 64 4.23 -6.55 3.95
C VAL A 64 5.32 -7.45 3.35
N TYR A 65 5.02 -7.98 2.18
CA TYR A 65 5.93 -8.80 1.38
C TYR A 65 6.22 -8.14 0.05
N ILE A 66 7.38 -8.45 -0.51
CA ILE A 66 7.70 -8.26 -1.92
C ILE A 66 7.76 -9.63 -2.59
N TYR A 67 7.11 -9.74 -3.74
CA TYR A 67 7.10 -10.92 -4.60
C TYR A 67 7.74 -10.55 -5.94
N ASN A 68 8.79 -11.23 -6.31
CA ASN A 68 9.40 -11.10 -7.63
C ASN A 68 8.68 -12.03 -8.61
N ILE A 69 8.11 -11.44 -9.69
CA ILE A 69 7.24 -12.15 -10.64
C ILE A 69 8.01 -13.14 -11.50
N ASP A 70 9.26 -12.84 -11.82
CA ASP A 70 10.08 -13.66 -12.73
C ASP A 70 10.66 -14.88 -12.01
N THR A 71 11.11 -14.70 -10.77
CA THR A 71 11.76 -15.76 -10.00
C THR A 71 10.82 -16.50 -9.07
N GLY A 72 9.63 -15.95 -8.78
CA GLY A 72 8.72 -16.48 -7.77
C GLY A 72 9.20 -16.29 -6.33
N LYS A 73 10.33 -15.63 -6.12
CA LYS A 73 10.87 -15.36 -4.79
C LYS A 73 10.00 -14.34 -4.05
N GLN A 74 9.72 -14.62 -2.80
CA GLN A 74 9.06 -13.68 -1.90
C GLN A 74 9.94 -13.41 -0.67
N GLU A 75 9.91 -12.19 -0.19
CA GLU A 75 10.60 -11.78 1.02
C GLU A 75 9.74 -10.82 1.85
N VAL A 76 9.89 -10.87 3.16
CA VAL A 76 9.24 -9.92 4.06
C VAL A 76 9.95 -8.56 3.96
N LEU A 77 9.17 -7.49 3.85
CA LEU A 77 9.69 -6.12 3.73
C LEU A 77 10.13 -5.53 5.08
N GLY A 78 10.38 -6.29 6.06
CA GLY A 78 10.82 -5.86 7.37
C GLY A 78 10.08 -6.60 8.48
N ASP A 79 10.74 -6.76 9.60
CA ASP A 79 10.16 -7.39 10.78
C ASP A 79 9.59 -6.32 11.72
N PHE A 80 8.46 -5.74 11.32
CA PHE A 80 7.77 -4.76 12.14
C PHE A 80 6.95 -5.48 13.20
N PRO A 81 7.06 -5.09 14.48
CA PRO A 81 6.34 -5.76 15.57
C PRO A 81 4.83 -5.51 15.56
N THR A 82 4.36 -4.66 14.66
CA THR A 82 2.98 -4.16 14.62
C THR A 82 2.33 -4.33 13.26
N MET A 83 1.02 -4.08 13.21
CA MET A 83 0.26 -4.08 11.96
C MET A 83 0.86 -3.06 10.98
N THR A 84 1.19 -3.53 9.79
CA THR A 84 1.68 -2.73 8.66
C THR A 84 0.73 -2.97 7.49
N ILE A 85 0.15 -1.91 6.94
CA ILE A 85 -0.90 -2.00 5.90
C ILE A 85 -0.68 -1.00 4.76
N ALA A 86 -1.40 -1.23 3.67
CA ALA A 86 -1.49 -0.36 2.50
C ALA A 86 -0.14 0.03 1.88
N PRO A 87 0.78 -0.92 1.62
CA PRO A 87 2.08 -0.61 1.03
C PRO A 87 1.94 -0.09 -0.41
N ARG A 88 2.76 0.90 -0.77
CA ARG A 88 2.90 1.42 -2.14
C ARG A 88 4.34 1.79 -2.43
N PHE A 89 4.80 1.47 -3.63
CA PHE A 89 6.12 1.93 -4.10
C PHE A 89 6.13 3.44 -4.35
N SER A 90 7.30 4.06 -4.17
CA SER A 90 7.58 5.38 -4.74
C SER A 90 7.66 5.30 -6.27
N PRO A 91 7.47 6.40 -7.01
CA PRO A 91 7.52 6.39 -8.48
C PRO A 91 8.84 5.91 -9.07
N ASP A 92 9.94 6.09 -8.36
CA ASP A 92 11.28 5.61 -8.75
C ASP A 92 11.54 4.14 -8.37
N GLY A 93 10.60 3.51 -7.64
CA GLY A 93 10.71 2.12 -7.18
C GLY A 93 11.69 1.88 -6.04
N ASN A 94 12.33 2.90 -5.48
CA ASN A 94 13.39 2.76 -4.49
C ASN A 94 12.87 2.71 -3.04
N LYS A 95 11.63 3.13 -2.82
CA LYS A 95 11.02 3.21 -1.49
C LYS A 95 9.64 2.54 -1.47
N VAL A 96 9.21 2.14 -0.29
CA VAL A 96 7.81 1.75 -0.02
C VAL A 96 7.27 2.61 1.10
N ILE A 97 6.14 3.27 0.83
CA ILE A 97 5.36 3.99 1.83
C ILE A 97 4.27 3.06 2.36
N MET A 98 3.96 3.15 3.65
CA MET A 98 3.00 2.27 4.32
C MET A 98 2.46 2.91 5.59
N SER A 99 1.37 2.37 6.10
CA SER A 99 0.84 2.74 7.40
C SER A 99 1.28 1.72 8.45
N MET A 100 1.76 2.19 9.61
CA MET A 100 2.18 1.35 10.73
C MET A 100 1.65 1.90 12.05
N ALA A 101 1.33 1.01 12.99
CA ALA A 101 0.79 1.36 14.29
C ALA A 101 1.62 0.81 15.48
N PRO A 102 2.91 1.20 15.63
CA PRO A 102 3.80 0.61 16.64
C PRO A 102 3.33 0.85 18.08
N ASN A 103 2.61 1.91 18.35
CA ASN A 103 2.10 2.29 19.67
C ASN A 103 0.56 2.36 19.73
N GLY A 104 -0.12 1.62 18.83
CA GLY A 104 -1.58 1.61 18.74
C GLY A 104 -2.18 2.74 17.90
N ASN A 105 -1.43 3.82 17.62
CA ASN A 105 -1.82 4.86 16.67
C ASN A 105 -1.16 4.60 15.31
N SER A 106 -1.93 4.73 14.24
CA SER A 106 -1.45 4.53 12.87
C SER A 106 -0.93 5.83 12.28
N ASP A 107 0.33 5.80 11.86
CA ASP A 107 1.00 6.89 11.16
C ASP A 107 1.55 6.40 9.81
N ILE A 108 1.99 7.33 8.97
CA ILE A 108 2.61 7.05 7.68
C ILE A 108 4.13 6.94 7.85
N TYR A 109 4.67 5.86 7.30
CA TYR A 109 6.11 5.56 7.29
C TYR A 109 6.60 5.29 5.87
N VAL A 110 7.86 5.54 5.63
CA VAL A 110 8.55 5.19 4.39
C VAL A 110 9.77 4.31 4.71
N MET A 111 9.99 3.29 3.89
CA MET A 111 11.18 2.46 3.94
C MET A 111 11.99 2.62 2.65
N ASP A 112 13.27 2.88 2.77
CA ASP A 112 14.22 2.75 1.67
C ASP A 112 14.53 1.27 1.44
N LEU A 113 14.31 0.77 0.22
CA LEU A 113 14.40 -0.66 -0.09
C LEU A 113 15.84 -1.18 -0.11
N ARG A 114 16.81 -0.30 -0.38
CA ARG A 114 18.22 -0.67 -0.41
C ARG A 114 18.83 -0.73 0.98
N THR A 115 18.58 0.29 1.81
CA THR A 115 19.18 0.41 3.15
C THR A 115 18.34 -0.25 4.23
N ARG A 116 17.05 -0.50 3.95
CA ARG A 116 16.03 -0.97 4.91
C ARG A 116 15.77 0.01 6.07
N VAL A 117 16.24 1.25 5.95
CA VAL A 117 15.96 2.31 6.91
C VAL A 117 14.50 2.72 6.79
N VAL A 118 13.83 2.84 7.94
CA VAL A 118 12.44 3.26 8.04
C VAL A 118 12.39 4.64 8.70
N GLU A 119 11.67 5.57 8.07
CA GLU A 119 11.44 6.91 8.57
C GLU A 119 9.95 7.14 8.78
N LYS A 120 9.61 7.81 9.88
CA LYS A 120 8.25 8.24 10.17
C LYS A 120 7.97 9.57 9.48
N LEU A 121 6.94 9.64 8.62
CA LEU A 121 6.59 10.87 7.90
C LEU A 121 5.60 11.73 8.67
N THR A 122 4.61 11.12 9.32
CA THR A 122 3.56 11.83 10.08
C THR A 122 3.60 11.45 11.56
N SER A 123 3.13 12.34 12.45
CA SER A 123 3.16 12.14 13.90
C SER A 123 1.94 12.70 14.62
N HIS A 124 0.82 12.83 13.93
CA HIS A 124 -0.44 13.33 14.51
C HIS A 124 -1.08 12.26 15.42
N PRO A 125 -1.80 12.62 16.51
CA PRO A 125 -2.52 11.66 17.36
C PRO A 125 -3.70 10.95 16.67
N ALA A 126 -4.16 11.44 15.53
CA ALA A 126 -5.21 10.82 14.72
C ALA A 126 -4.70 9.58 13.98
N ILE A 127 -5.64 8.75 13.52
CA ILE A 127 -5.35 7.59 12.67
C ILE A 127 -5.07 8.06 11.25
N GLU A 128 -3.89 7.70 10.72
CA GLU A 128 -3.43 8.07 9.39
C GLU A 128 -3.10 6.81 8.59
N THR A 129 -3.76 6.66 7.43
CA THR A 129 -3.65 5.43 6.64
C THR A 129 -3.73 5.67 5.14
N ALA A 130 -3.55 4.59 4.37
CA ALA A 130 -3.71 4.53 2.93
C ALA A 130 -2.89 5.56 2.14
N PRO A 131 -1.57 5.66 2.36
CA PRO A 131 -0.74 6.63 1.64
C PRO A 131 -0.61 6.32 0.15
N SER A 132 -0.45 7.37 -0.67
CA SER A 132 -0.14 7.26 -2.10
C SER A 132 0.78 8.40 -2.53
N TYR A 133 1.86 8.08 -3.26
CA TYR A 133 2.74 9.08 -3.83
C TYR A 133 2.10 9.84 -4.98
N SER A 134 2.47 11.11 -5.15
CA SER A 134 2.33 11.83 -6.41
C SER A 134 3.22 11.21 -7.49
N HIS A 135 2.91 11.47 -8.77
CA HIS A 135 3.66 10.91 -9.90
C HIS A 135 5.16 11.27 -9.88
N ASP A 136 5.49 12.46 -9.41
CA ASP A 136 6.87 12.97 -9.30
C ASP A 136 7.57 12.56 -7.99
N GLY A 137 6.84 11.92 -7.05
CA GLY A 137 7.37 11.48 -5.76
C GLY A 137 7.60 12.62 -4.75
N THR A 138 7.25 13.86 -5.07
CA THR A 138 7.48 15.02 -4.19
C THR A 138 6.44 15.15 -3.08
N HIS A 139 5.24 14.60 -3.28
CA HIS A 139 4.14 14.65 -2.33
C HIS A 139 3.57 13.26 -2.05
N ILE A 140 2.85 13.16 -0.96
CA ILE A 140 1.99 12.02 -0.65
C ILE A 140 0.58 12.52 -0.34
N THR A 141 -0.41 11.69 -0.64
CA THR A 141 -1.78 11.84 -0.13
C THR A 141 -2.07 10.69 0.82
N PHE A 142 -2.88 10.94 1.85
CA PHE A 142 -3.29 9.96 2.85
C PHE A 142 -4.65 10.33 3.45
N GLU A 143 -5.29 9.39 4.11
CA GLU A 143 -6.48 9.66 4.90
C GLU A 143 -6.13 9.87 6.35
N SER A 144 -6.86 10.79 7.02
CA SER A 144 -6.74 11.06 8.45
C SER A 144 -8.09 11.41 9.07
N ASP A 145 -8.36 10.94 10.28
CA ASP A 145 -9.58 11.26 11.02
C ASP A 145 -9.41 12.46 11.98
N ARG A 146 -8.31 13.21 11.87
CA ARG A 146 -8.00 14.38 12.69
C ARG A 146 -9.08 15.48 12.69
N SER A 147 -9.95 15.48 11.68
CA SER A 147 -11.09 16.42 11.57
C SER A 147 -12.41 15.82 12.11
N GLY A 148 -12.36 14.71 12.87
CA GLY A 148 -13.51 14.00 13.40
C GLY A 148 -14.09 12.91 12.50
N LYS A 149 -13.81 12.95 11.19
CA LYS A 149 -14.14 11.91 10.20
C LYS A 149 -12.95 11.77 9.25
N GLN A 150 -12.85 10.61 8.57
CA GLN A 150 -11.80 10.40 7.56
C GLN A 150 -11.90 11.46 6.46
N GLN A 151 -10.82 12.18 6.28
CA GLN A 151 -10.63 13.20 5.25
C GLN A 151 -9.30 12.97 4.55
N ILE A 152 -9.16 13.53 3.36
CA ILE A 152 -7.95 13.39 2.56
C ILE A 152 -7.02 14.57 2.80
N TYR A 153 -5.77 14.25 3.04
CA TYR A 153 -4.67 15.19 3.24
C TYR A 153 -3.59 14.97 2.18
N VAL A 154 -2.86 16.01 1.89
CA VAL A 154 -1.64 15.99 1.07
C VAL A 154 -0.52 16.62 1.89
N MET A 155 0.68 16.05 1.78
CA MET A 155 1.89 16.61 2.39
C MET A 155 3.10 16.41 1.49
N ASP A 156 4.16 17.16 1.74
CA ASP A 156 5.46 16.89 1.15
C ASP A 156 5.99 15.52 1.58
N ALA A 157 6.66 14.80 0.69
CA ALA A 157 7.07 13.40 0.92
C ALA A 157 8.35 13.27 1.73
N TYR A 158 8.48 14.05 2.83
CA TYR A 158 9.59 13.96 3.79
C TYR A 158 9.08 14.14 5.23
N PRO A 159 9.83 13.71 6.26
CA PRO A 159 9.43 13.81 7.65
C PRO A 159 9.11 15.26 8.07
N GLY A 160 7.87 15.48 8.56
CA GLY A 160 7.42 16.81 8.98
C GLY A 160 7.13 17.77 7.82
N GLY A 161 6.92 17.26 6.60
CA GLY A 161 6.49 18.06 5.45
C GLY A 161 5.18 18.82 5.70
N GLU A 162 4.95 19.89 4.96
CA GLU A 162 3.75 20.71 5.11
C GLU A 162 2.49 19.90 4.75
N GLU A 163 1.54 19.83 5.68
CA GLU A 163 0.29 19.08 5.53
C GLU A 163 -0.89 19.99 5.24
N ARG A 164 -1.73 19.61 4.27
CA ARG A 164 -2.97 20.32 3.98
C ARG A 164 -4.13 19.36 3.70
N ARG A 165 -5.30 19.69 4.21
CA ARG A 165 -6.54 18.98 3.89
C ARG A 165 -7.03 19.38 2.50
N ILE A 166 -7.51 18.40 1.71
CA ILE A 166 -8.02 18.62 0.35
C ILE A 166 -9.47 18.15 0.14
N SER A 167 -10.07 17.44 1.08
CA SER A 167 -11.49 17.07 1.07
C SER A 167 -12.26 17.82 2.15
N PHE A 168 -13.44 18.38 1.81
CA PHE A 168 -14.17 19.30 2.69
C PHE A 168 -15.64 18.94 2.88
N GLY A 169 -16.12 17.83 2.30
CA GLY A 169 -17.50 17.39 2.47
C GLY A 169 -17.77 16.80 3.85
N GLU A 170 -19.05 16.59 4.18
CA GLU A 170 -19.49 15.98 5.45
C GLU A 170 -19.32 14.45 5.47
N GLY A 171 -19.02 13.83 4.34
CA GLY A 171 -18.80 12.40 4.19
C GLY A 171 -17.48 11.93 4.81
N ARG A 172 -17.26 10.61 4.70
CA ARG A 172 -15.96 9.99 4.93
C ARG A 172 -15.32 9.75 3.58
N TYR A 173 -14.07 10.14 3.44
CA TYR A 173 -13.27 9.95 2.25
C TYR A 173 -12.06 9.09 2.60
N ALA A 174 -11.79 8.08 1.78
CA ALA A 174 -10.80 7.06 2.09
C ALA A 174 -10.04 6.60 0.85
N THR A 175 -8.92 5.92 1.08
CA THR A 175 -8.09 5.25 0.05
C THR A 175 -7.70 6.16 -1.13
N PRO A 176 -7.13 7.34 -0.88
CA PRO A 176 -6.77 8.25 -1.94
C PRO A 176 -5.70 7.67 -2.86
N VAL A 177 -5.85 7.92 -4.16
CA VAL A 177 -4.89 7.50 -5.18
C VAL A 177 -4.59 8.66 -6.10
N TRP A 178 -3.33 8.99 -6.25
CA TRP A 178 -2.89 10.00 -7.22
C TRP A 178 -2.98 9.46 -8.65
N SER A 179 -3.43 10.29 -9.58
CA SER A 179 -3.45 9.93 -11.00
C SER A 179 -2.02 9.76 -11.55
N PRO A 180 -1.81 8.91 -12.56
CA PRO A 180 -0.49 8.76 -13.19
C PRO A 180 0.06 10.04 -13.82
N ARG A 181 -0.79 11.03 -14.11
CA ARG A 181 -0.37 12.35 -14.61
C ARG A 181 -0.03 13.34 -13.51
N GLY A 182 -0.41 13.05 -12.27
CA GLY A 182 -0.20 13.96 -11.13
C GLY A 182 -1.23 15.11 -11.02
N ASP A 183 -2.23 15.17 -11.89
CA ASP A 183 -3.21 16.27 -11.99
C ASP A 183 -4.47 16.04 -11.16
N TRP A 184 -4.76 14.80 -10.74
CA TRP A 184 -5.95 14.41 -9.98
C TRP A 184 -5.63 13.48 -8.82
N ILE A 185 -6.48 13.54 -7.81
CA ILE A 185 -6.52 12.53 -6.72
C ILE A 185 -7.94 11.96 -6.71
N ALA A 186 -8.05 10.63 -6.89
CA ALA A 186 -9.29 9.90 -6.72
C ALA A 186 -9.43 9.43 -5.26
N PHE A 187 -10.64 9.54 -4.67
CA PHE A 187 -10.97 9.10 -3.30
C PHE A 187 -12.46 8.88 -3.10
#